data_6c2f741ae7b5e4133efcc5ce0462697e
#
_entry.id   6c2f741ae7b5e4133efcc5ce0462697e
#
_cell.length_a   1.000
_cell.length_b   1.000
_cell.length_c   1.000
_cell.angle_alpha   90.00
_cell.angle_beta   90.00
_cell.angle_gamma   90.00
#
_symmetry.space_group_name_H-M   'P 1'
#
loop_
_entity.id
_entity.type
_entity.pdbx_description
1 polymer ?
#
loop_
_entity_poly.entity_id
_entity_poly.type
_entity_poly.pdbx_seq_one_letter_code
_entity_poly.pdbx_strand_id
1 'polypeptide(L)'
;LQNIKPQKPDVSNYILFFGGISSHKGIEYLCEAMDKVCKKHPDVKLVVAGKGKIYFDLNQYAIYNTGHLVLLNRYLDDNELVGLIRNSLFVVCPYIDATQSGVVMSAFALNKPVVATKVGALPTMVKNGQYGTIVPPKDVATLASAINTLIENPQKIEAMMANIEHDYSEGKYLCIVIA
;
A
#
# COMPACT_ATOMS: atom_id res chain seq x y z
N LEU A 1 -15.15 13.96 0.93
CA LEU A 1 -15.53 12.74 0.15
C LEU A 1 -17.00 12.74 -0.34
N GLN A 2 -17.80 13.76 -0.03
CA GLN A 2 -19.25 13.74 -0.29
C GLN A 2 -19.63 13.67 -1.79
N ASN A 3 -18.73 14.03 -2.71
CA ASN A 3 -18.99 14.00 -4.16
C ASN A 3 -18.14 12.98 -4.92
N ILE A 4 -17.33 12.15 -4.22
CA ILE A 4 -16.48 11.17 -4.86
C ILE A 4 -17.30 9.92 -5.18
N LYS A 5 -17.33 9.52 -6.46
CA LYS A 5 -17.93 8.27 -6.93
C LYS A 5 -16.81 7.30 -7.27
N PRO A 6 -16.43 6.39 -6.36
CA PRO A 6 -15.30 5.50 -6.57
C PRO A 6 -15.46 4.67 -7.84
N GLN A 7 -14.46 4.72 -8.72
CA GLN A 7 -14.43 3.89 -9.91
C GLN A 7 -13.94 2.49 -9.54
N LYS A 8 -14.64 1.45 -9.98
CA LYS A 8 -14.17 0.07 -9.79
C LYS A 8 -12.93 -0.16 -10.67
N PRO A 9 -11.80 -0.58 -10.10
CA PRO A 9 -10.61 -0.87 -10.90
C PRO A 9 -10.79 -2.15 -11.74
N ASP A 10 -10.09 -2.21 -12.87
CA ASP A 10 -10.06 -3.40 -13.74
C ASP A 10 -9.18 -4.53 -13.19
N VAL A 11 -8.62 -4.35 -12.01
CA VAL A 11 -7.77 -5.32 -11.30
C VAL A 11 -8.42 -5.73 -9.99
N SER A 12 -8.32 -7.01 -9.66
CA SER A 12 -8.80 -7.59 -8.41
C SER A 12 -7.67 -8.32 -7.68
N ASN A 13 -7.85 -8.61 -6.40
CA ASN A 13 -6.93 -9.36 -5.56
C ASN A 13 -5.50 -8.78 -5.57
N TYR A 14 -5.36 -7.54 -5.12
CA TYR A 14 -4.08 -6.82 -5.16
C TYR A 14 -3.76 -6.10 -3.86
N ILE A 15 -2.47 -5.92 -3.62
CA ILE A 15 -1.94 -4.94 -2.69
C ILE A 15 -1.59 -3.66 -3.42
N LEU A 16 -1.64 -2.52 -2.73
CA LEU A 16 -1.52 -1.22 -3.36
C LEU A 16 -0.35 -0.42 -2.78
N PHE A 17 0.51 0.08 -3.65
CA PHE A 17 1.33 1.26 -3.43
C PHE A 17 0.70 2.43 -4.17
N PHE A 18 0.53 3.60 -3.52
CA PHE A 18 0.12 4.80 -4.22
C PHE A 18 0.85 6.05 -3.73
N GLY A 19 0.84 7.10 -4.56
CA GLY A 19 1.54 8.36 -4.32
C GLY A 19 2.71 8.60 -5.25
N GLY A 20 3.47 9.67 -5.06
CA GLY A 20 4.59 10.02 -5.92
C GLY A 20 5.65 8.92 -6.00
N ILE A 21 6.08 8.58 -7.22
CA ILE A 21 7.13 7.58 -7.46
C ILE A 21 8.48 8.30 -7.40
N SER A 22 9.33 7.87 -6.46
CA SER A 22 10.68 8.45 -6.25
C SER A 22 11.58 7.46 -5.51
N SER A 23 12.89 7.66 -5.55
CA SER A 23 13.88 6.71 -5.01
C SER A 23 13.73 6.45 -3.50
N HIS A 24 13.30 7.45 -2.71
CA HIS A 24 13.11 7.26 -1.27
C HIS A 24 11.84 6.46 -0.91
N LYS A 25 11.01 6.12 -1.89
CA LYS A 25 9.78 5.33 -1.68
C LYS A 25 10.02 3.83 -1.63
N GLY A 26 11.20 3.33 -2.03
CA GLY A 26 11.60 1.95 -1.88
C GLY A 26 10.77 0.94 -2.69
N ILE A 27 10.23 1.37 -3.83
CA ILE A 27 9.37 0.52 -4.68
C ILE A 27 10.15 -0.69 -5.20
N GLU A 28 11.45 -0.55 -5.45
CA GLU A 28 12.35 -1.63 -5.84
C GLU A 28 12.36 -2.79 -4.82
N TYR A 29 12.38 -2.48 -3.52
CA TYR A 29 12.31 -3.51 -2.46
C TYR A 29 10.93 -4.17 -2.42
N LEU A 30 9.87 -3.41 -2.73
CA LEU A 30 8.52 -3.97 -2.83
C LEU A 30 8.40 -4.91 -4.03
N CYS A 31 8.94 -4.54 -5.19
CA CYS A 31 8.95 -5.41 -6.37
C CYS A 31 9.69 -6.73 -6.07
N GLU A 32 10.86 -6.67 -5.43
CA GLU A 32 11.62 -7.86 -5.05
C GLU A 32 10.88 -8.71 -4.00
N ALA A 33 10.20 -8.09 -3.03
CA ALA A 33 9.38 -8.80 -2.07
C ALA A 33 8.20 -9.51 -2.76
N MET A 34 7.56 -8.83 -3.72
CA MET A 34 6.44 -9.41 -4.48
C MET A 34 6.86 -10.55 -5.40
N ASP A 35 8.08 -10.59 -5.91
CA ASP A 35 8.61 -11.76 -6.61
C ASP A 35 8.59 -13.02 -5.73
N LYS A 36 8.81 -12.86 -4.41
CA LYS A 36 8.72 -13.96 -3.45
C LYS A 36 7.27 -14.27 -3.08
N VAL A 37 6.44 -13.25 -2.89
CA VAL A 37 5.03 -13.39 -2.54
C VAL A 37 4.25 -14.09 -3.67
N CYS A 38 4.42 -13.67 -4.93
CA CYS A 38 3.67 -14.25 -6.06
C CYS A 38 4.02 -15.71 -6.34
N LYS A 39 5.21 -16.19 -5.93
CA LYS A 39 5.52 -17.63 -5.97
C LYS A 39 4.62 -18.46 -5.06
N LYS A 40 4.17 -17.90 -3.95
CA LYS A 40 3.30 -18.55 -2.98
C LYS A 40 1.82 -18.23 -3.23
N HIS A 41 1.55 -17.03 -3.71
CA HIS A 41 0.20 -16.48 -3.97
C HIS A 41 0.10 -15.97 -5.41
N PRO A 42 0.01 -16.85 -6.42
CA PRO A 42 0.03 -16.48 -7.83
C PRO A 42 -1.18 -15.65 -8.28
N ASP A 43 -2.23 -15.59 -7.48
CA ASP A 43 -3.42 -14.78 -7.79
C ASP A 43 -3.32 -13.33 -7.29
N VAL A 44 -2.30 -13.02 -6.47
CA VAL A 44 -2.14 -11.68 -5.89
C VAL A 44 -1.30 -10.81 -6.82
N LYS A 45 -1.74 -9.57 -7.03
CA LYS A 45 -1.04 -8.58 -7.84
C LYS A 45 -0.49 -7.44 -6.98
N LEU A 46 0.50 -6.74 -7.50
CA LEU A 46 0.94 -5.44 -7.02
C LEU A 46 0.42 -4.35 -7.95
N VAL A 47 -0.30 -3.39 -7.42
CA VAL A 47 -0.63 -2.15 -8.12
C VAL A 47 0.28 -1.04 -7.60
N VAL A 48 1.02 -0.40 -8.49
CA VAL A 48 1.82 0.81 -8.23
C VAL A 48 1.15 1.97 -8.95
N ALA A 49 0.56 2.89 -8.19
CA ALA A 49 -0.28 3.96 -8.71
C ALA A 49 0.24 5.34 -8.30
N GLY A 50 0.57 6.17 -9.29
CA GLY A 50 1.03 7.54 -9.08
C GLY A 50 2.08 7.98 -10.08
N LYS A 51 2.36 9.27 -10.14
CA LYS A 51 3.28 9.85 -11.11
C LYS A 51 4.69 9.97 -10.54
N GLY A 52 5.70 9.64 -11.35
CA GLY A 52 7.09 9.89 -11.01
C GLY A 52 8.09 9.14 -11.87
N LYS A 53 9.37 9.28 -11.52
CA LYS A 53 10.46 8.61 -12.22
C LYS A 53 10.77 7.26 -11.55
N ILE A 54 10.80 6.19 -12.34
CA ILE A 54 11.32 4.90 -11.91
C ILE A 54 12.84 4.93 -12.02
N TYR A 55 13.53 4.55 -10.95
CA TYR A 55 14.97 4.65 -10.78
C TYR A 55 15.70 3.31 -10.88
N PHE A 56 14.99 2.25 -11.19
CA PHE A 56 15.50 0.88 -11.30
C PHE A 56 14.94 0.22 -12.57
N ASP A 57 15.57 -0.86 -12.99
CA ASP A 57 15.09 -1.64 -14.14
C ASP A 57 13.97 -2.58 -13.74
N LEU A 58 12.78 -2.39 -14.28
CA LEU A 58 11.62 -3.25 -14.02
C LEU A 58 11.80 -4.67 -14.57
N ASN A 59 12.57 -4.84 -15.66
CA ASN A 59 12.73 -6.15 -16.31
C ASN A 59 13.46 -7.18 -15.44
N GLN A 60 14.17 -6.75 -14.40
CA GLN A 60 14.82 -7.65 -13.45
C GLN A 60 13.83 -8.37 -12.51
N TYR A 61 12.57 -7.91 -12.42
CA TYR A 61 11.57 -8.48 -11.52
C TYR A 61 10.62 -9.40 -12.26
N ALA A 62 10.42 -10.61 -11.70
CA ALA A 62 9.53 -11.61 -12.29
C ALA A 62 8.08 -11.12 -12.36
N ILE A 63 7.61 -10.37 -11.34
CA ILE A 63 6.24 -9.82 -11.32
C ILE A 63 5.94 -8.90 -12.51
N TYR A 64 6.94 -8.18 -13.02
CA TYR A 64 6.77 -7.33 -14.21
C TYR A 64 6.59 -8.19 -15.47
N ASN A 65 7.43 -9.20 -15.64
CA ASN A 65 7.42 -10.08 -16.81
C ASN A 65 6.21 -11.05 -16.84
N THR A 66 5.62 -11.33 -15.69
CA THR A 66 4.47 -12.25 -15.55
C THR A 66 3.12 -11.54 -15.44
N GLY A 67 3.09 -10.20 -15.51
CA GLY A 67 1.87 -9.41 -15.44
C GLY A 67 1.25 -9.31 -14.03
N HIS A 68 2.02 -9.63 -12.97
CA HIS A 68 1.60 -9.42 -11.58
C HIS A 68 1.82 -7.98 -11.11
N LEU A 69 2.63 -7.19 -11.82
CA LEU A 69 2.79 -5.76 -11.59
C LEU A 69 1.88 -4.96 -12.52
N VAL A 70 0.94 -4.23 -11.96
CA VAL A 70 0.12 -3.22 -12.67
C VAL A 70 0.68 -1.85 -12.34
N LEU A 71 1.32 -1.21 -13.32
CA LEU A 71 1.96 0.09 -13.16
C LEU A 71 1.09 1.19 -13.76
N LEU A 72 0.54 2.06 -12.91
CA LEU A 72 -0.24 3.24 -13.28
C LEU A 72 0.60 4.50 -13.06
N ASN A 73 1.68 4.65 -13.86
CA ASN A 73 2.61 5.79 -13.73
C ASN A 73 2.05 7.03 -14.44
N ARG A 74 1.04 7.63 -13.85
CA ARG A 74 0.36 8.84 -14.32
C ARG A 74 -0.36 9.55 -13.18
N TYR A 75 -0.93 10.70 -13.45
CA TYR A 75 -1.90 11.30 -12.54
C TYR A 75 -3.18 10.45 -12.50
N LEU A 76 -3.72 10.24 -11.31
CA LEU A 76 -5.01 9.60 -11.08
C LEU A 76 -5.97 10.64 -10.52
N ASP A 77 -7.21 10.62 -10.98
CA ASP A 77 -8.24 11.42 -10.35
C ASP A 77 -8.73 10.80 -9.02
N ASP A 78 -9.46 11.57 -8.26
CA ASP A 78 -9.91 11.18 -6.93
C ASP A 78 -10.82 9.96 -6.94
N ASN A 79 -11.69 9.82 -7.95
CA ASN A 79 -12.62 8.69 -8.04
C ASN A 79 -11.85 7.39 -8.32
N GLU A 80 -10.86 7.45 -9.19
CA GLU A 80 -9.99 6.33 -9.51
C GLU A 80 -9.11 5.94 -8.32
N LEU A 81 -8.46 6.91 -7.67
CA LEU A 81 -7.60 6.65 -6.52
C LEU A 81 -8.38 6.06 -5.35
N VAL A 82 -9.52 6.63 -5.00
CA VAL A 82 -10.39 6.09 -3.94
C VAL A 82 -10.88 4.69 -4.30
N GLY A 83 -11.22 4.45 -5.56
CA GLY A 83 -11.58 3.13 -6.06
C GLY A 83 -10.46 2.12 -5.87
N LEU A 84 -9.22 2.46 -6.24
CA LEU A 84 -8.04 1.62 -6.03
C LEU A 84 -7.78 1.32 -4.55
N ILE A 85 -7.84 2.33 -3.68
CA ILE A 85 -7.60 2.12 -2.25
C ILE A 85 -8.70 1.22 -1.66
N ARG A 86 -9.97 1.48 -1.93
CA ARG A 86 -11.09 0.71 -1.37
C ARG A 86 -11.11 -0.76 -1.78
N ASN A 87 -10.66 -1.08 -3.00
CA ASN A 87 -10.67 -2.44 -3.53
C ASN A 87 -9.35 -3.18 -3.30
N SER A 88 -8.31 -2.54 -2.75
CA SER A 88 -7.07 -3.23 -2.37
C SER A 88 -7.26 -4.10 -1.13
N LEU A 89 -6.43 -5.11 -0.97
CA LEU A 89 -6.35 -5.91 0.26
C LEU A 89 -5.84 -5.03 1.41
N PHE A 90 -4.74 -4.36 1.19
CA PHE A 90 -4.11 -3.39 2.08
C PHE A 90 -3.12 -2.52 1.29
N VAL A 91 -2.59 -1.50 1.94
CA VAL A 91 -1.61 -0.57 1.36
C VAL A 91 -0.21 -0.90 1.86
N VAL A 92 0.80 -0.69 1.01
CA VAL A 92 2.21 -0.88 1.38
C VAL A 92 2.99 0.41 1.19
N CYS A 93 3.71 0.83 2.23
CA CYS A 93 4.59 2.00 2.26
C CYS A 93 6.04 1.54 2.54
N PRO A 94 6.81 1.05 1.54
CA PRO A 94 8.12 0.43 1.73
C PRO A 94 9.25 1.47 1.79
N TYR A 95 8.96 2.62 2.38
CA TYR A 95 9.80 3.82 2.32
C TYR A 95 11.20 3.59 2.91
N ILE A 96 12.20 4.16 2.26
CA ILE A 96 13.59 4.20 2.73
C ILE A 96 13.76 5.35 3.70
N ASP A 97 13.07 6.47 3.42
CA ASP A 97 13.05 7.66 4.24
C ASP A 97 11.69 8.37 4.12
N ALA A 98 11.20 8.89 5.23
CA ALA A 98 9.99 9.68 5.29
C ALA A 98 9.93 10.50 6.58
N THR A 99 9.36 11.69 6.53
CA THR A 99 8.99 12.45 7.74
C THR A 99 7.59 12.10 8.22
N GLN A 100 6.60 12.27 7.36
CA GLN A 100 5.20 11.91 7.55
C GLN A 100 4.66 11.30 6.25
N SER A 101 3.45 10.72 6.28
CA SER A 101 2.85 10.12 5.09
C SER A 101 1.36 10.42 5.00
N GLY A 102 0.99 11.28 4.06
CA GLY A 102 -0.40 11.47 3.64
C GLY A 102 -1.03 10.17 3.10
N VAL A 103 -0.21 9.29 2.50
CA VAL A 103 -0.63 7.97 2.01
C VAL A 103 -1.21 7.11 3.14
N VAL A 104 -0.55 7.07 4.32
CA VAL A 104 -1.04 6.32 5.48
C VAL A 104 -2.37 6.90 5.98
N MET A 105 -2.48 8.22 6.05
CA MET A 105 -3.73 8.88 6.47
C MET A 105 -4.87 8.63 5.47
N SER A 106 -4.58 8.66 4.16
CA SER A 106 -5.56 8.34 3.12
C SER A 106 -6.01 6.88 3.18
N ALA A 107 -5.08 5.95 3.44
CA ALA A 107 -5.40 4.54 3.65
C ALA A 107 -6.36 4.35 4.84
N PHE A 108 -6.07 4.97 5.99
CA PHE A 108 -6.91 4.89 7.18
C PHE A 108 -8.26 5.55 6.98
N ALA A 109 -8.33 6.72 6.33
CA ALA A 109 -9.60 7.38 5.99
C ALA A 109 -10.53 6.50 5.11
N LEU A 110 -9.96 5.52 4.40
CA LEU A 110 -10.67 4.54 3.59
C LEU A 110 -10.68 3.13 4.20
N ASN A 111 -10.39 3.06 5.50
CA ASN A 111 -10.41 1.83 6.30
C ASN A 111 -9.50 0.73 5.73
N LYS A 112 -8.26 1.08 5.32
CA LYS A 112 -7.27 0.13 4.81
C LYS A 112 -6.06 0.02 5.73
N PRO A 113 -5.71 -1.19 6.18
CA PRO A 113 -4.47 -1.45 6.92
C PRO A 113 -3.24 -1.16 6.08
N VAL A 114 -2.12 -0.90 6.74
CA VAL A 114 -0.87 -0.52 6.08
C VAL A 114 0.29 -1.41 6.52
N VAL A 115 1.04 -1.97 5.56
CA VAL A 115 2.38 -2.48 5.82
C VAL A 115 3.36 -1.34 5.55
N ALA A 116 4.12 -0.91 6.55
CA ALA A 116 5.03 0.21 6.42
C ALA A 116 6.41 -0.10 7.01
N THR A 117 7.40 0.62 6.54
CA THR A 117 8.76 0.53 7.07
C THR A 117 8.96 1.39 8.33
N LYS A 118 9.93 1.00 9.16
CA LYS A 118 10.29 1.70 10.40
C LYS A 118 11.12 2.95 10.09
N VAL A 119 10.49 3.96 9.45
CA VAL A 119 11.13 5.25 9.15
C VAL A 119 10.23 6.41 9.55
N GLY A 120 10.82 7.52 9.98
CA GLY A 120 10.12 8.74 10.38
C GLY A 120 8.97 8.48 11.35
N ALA A 121 7.81 9.08 11.09
CA ALA A 121 6.61 8.94 11.90
C ALA A 121 5.78 7.68 11.62
N LEU A 122 6.14 6.85 10.62
CA LEU A 122 5.34 5.70 10.22
C LEU A 122 5.06 4.71 11.38
N PRO A 123 6.04 4.38 12.26
CA PRO A 123 5.75 3.48 13.39
C PRO A 123 4.70 4.03 14.36
N THR A 124 4.72 5.33 14.61
CA THR A 124 3.75 6.00 15.49
C THR A 124 2.37 6.08 14.84
N MET A 125 2.32 6.29 13.52
CA MET A 125 1.05 6.35 12.77
C MET A 125 0.40 4.96 12.65
N VAL A 126 1.17 3.94 12.28
CA VAL A 126 0.67 2.59 11.99
C VAL A 126 0.40 1.78 13.26
N LYS A 127 1.14 2.06 14.36
CA LYS A 127 1.05 1.34 15.64
C LYS A 127 1.04 -0.17 15.39
N ASN A 128 2.21 -0.73 15.19
CA ASN A 128 2.42 -2.13 14.78
C ASN A 128 1.45 -3.12 15.45
N GLY A 129 0.72 -3.86 14.64
CA GLY A 129 -0.31 -4.80 15.09
C GLY A 129 -1.70 -4.18 15.30
N GLN A 130 -1.83 -2.85 15.41
CA GLN A 130 -3.10 -2.15 15.63
C GLN A 130 -3.75 -1.73 14.29
N TYR A 131 -3.05 -0.96 13.46
CA TYR A 131 -3.57 -0.47 12.17
C TYR A 131 -2.81 -1.04 10.97
N GLY A 132 -1.80 -1.86 11.22
CA GLY A 132 -0.97 -2.43 10.19
C GLY A 132 0.26 -3.14 10.76
N THR A 133 1.26 -3.36 9.92
CA THR A 133 2.51 -4.04 10.28
C THR A 133 3.70 -3.14 9.97
N ILE A 134 4.66 -3.06 10.90
CA ILE A 134 5.91 -2.32 10.73
C ILE A 134 7.06 -3.29 10.50
N VAL A 135 7.86 -3.01 9.45
CA VAL A 135 9.03 -3.81 9.05
C VAL A 135 10.28 -2.93 8.95
N PRO A 136 11.51 -3.46 9.03
CA PRO A 136 12.71 -2.69 8.75
C PRO A 136 12.74 -2.17 7.31
N PRO A 137 13.29 -0.96 7.05
CA PRO A 137 13.50 -0.48 5.69
C PRO A 137 14.56 -1.32 4.97
N LYS A 138 14.43 -1.47 3.64
CA LYS A 138 15.33 -2.23 2.77
C LYS A 138 15.45 -3.73 3.11
N ASP A 139 14.59 -4.26 3.95
CA ASP A 139 14.55 -5.69 4.30
C ASP A 139 13.45 -6.40 3.50
N VAL A 140 13.83 -6.91 2.34
CA VAL A 140 12.94 -7.62 1.41
C VAL A 140 12.33 -8.87 2.04
N ALA A 141 13.12 -9.61 2.85
CA ALA A 141 12.63 -10.86 3.44
C ALA A 141 11.55 -10.61 4.47
N THR A 142 11.75 -9.64 5.36
CA THR A 142 10.76 -9.25 6.37
C THR A 142 9.53 -8.62 5.72
N LEU A 143 9.70 -7.80 4.67
CA LEU A 143 8.60 -7.22 3.92
C LEU A 143 7.73 -8.30 3.25
N ALA A 144 8.36 -9.26 2.56
CA ALA A 144 7.63 -10.37 1.94
C ALA A 144 6.91 -11.25 2.99
N SER A 145 7.53 -11.51 4.13
CA SER A 145 6.93 -12.26 5.23
C SER A 145 5.71 -11.54 5.82
N ALA A 146 5.78 -10.23 6.03
CA ALA A 146 4.67 -9.42 6.52
C ALA A 146 3.48 -9.43 5.53
N ILE A 147 3.77 -9.29 4.23
CA ILE A 147 2.76 -9.35 3.17
C ILE A 147 2.09 -10.74 3.15
N ASN A 148 2.88 -11.82 3.13
CA ASN A 148 2.34 -13.19 3.18
C ASN A 148 1.46 -13.41 4.41
N THR A 149 1.92 -12.97 5.59
CA THR A 149 1.17 -13.10 6.85
C THR A 149 -0.21 -12.45 6.76
N LEU A 150 -0.33 -11.29 6.13
CA LEU A 150 -1.64 -10.62 5.98
C LEU A 150 -2.51 -11.33 4.93
N ILE A 151 -1.95 -11.76 3.80
CA ILE A 151 -2.69 -12.49 2.77
C ILE A 151 -3.27 -13.80 3.34
N GLU A 152 -2.48 -14.51 4.15
CA GLU A 152 -2.85 -15.79 4.74
C GLU A 152 -3.80 -15.68 5.94
N ASN A 153 -3.95 -14.48 6.51
CA ASN A 153 -4.77 -14.24 7.70
C ASN A 153 -5.78 -13.10 7.49
N PRO A 154 -6.85 -13.30 6.72
CA PRO A 154 -7.88 -12.28 6.49
C PRO A 154 -8.47 -11.71 7.78
N GLN A 155 -8.64 -12.54 8.82
CA GLN A 155 -9.14 -12.11 10.14
C GLN A 155 -8.22 -11.06 10.79
N LYS A 156 -6.90 -11.11 10.53
CA LYS A 156 -5.97 -10.10 11.01
C LYS A 156 -6.17 -8.77 10.29
N ILE A 157 -6.47 -8.81 8.99
CA ILE A 157 -6.85 -7.62 8.22
C ILE A 157 -8.15 -7.03 8.77
N GLU A 158 -9.17 -7.87 9.00
CA GLU A 158 -10.47 -7.44 9.55
C GLU A 158 -10.31 -6.80 10.93
N ALA A 159 -9.49 -7.39 11.82
CA ALA A 159 -9.22 -6.82 13.13
C ALA A 159 -8.53 -5.44 13.04
N MET A 160 -7.56 -5.28 12.13
CA MET A 160 -6.91 -4.00 11.87
C MET A 160 -7.91 -2.98 11.30
N MET A 161 -8.79 -3.37 10.38
CA MET A 161 -9.85 -2.52 9.83
C MET A 161 -10.82 -2.07 10.93
N ALA A 162 -11.23 -2.96 11.84
CA ALA A 162 -12.09 -2.61 12.95
C ALA A 162 -11.44 -1.58 13.89
N ASN A 163 -10.14 -1.71 14.17
CA ASN A 163 -9.40 -0.72 14.96
C ASN A 163 -9.32 0.63 14.24
N ILE A 164 -9.05 0.64 12.93
CA ILE A 164 -9.01 1.85 12.12
C ILE A 164 -10.39 2.52 12.13
N GLU A 165 -11.45 1.78 11.90
CA GLU A 165 -12.82 2.28 11.91
C GLU A 165 -13.17 2.91 13.26
N HIS A 166 -12.87 2.23 14.36
CA HIS A 166 -13.11 2.75 15.70
C HIS A 166 -12.37 4.08 15.96
N ASP A 167 -11.08 4.15 15.60
CA ASP A 167 -10.23 5.28 16.00
C ASP A 167 -10.27 6.46 15.00
N TYR A 168 -10.65 6.22 13.73
CA TYR A 168 -10.63 7.20 12.65
C TYR A 168 -12.02 7.56 12.09
N SER A 169 -13.09 6.83 12.41
CA SER A 169 -14.45 7.10 11.92
C SER A 169 -15.10 8.35 12.51
N GLU A 170 -14.60 8.85 13.64
CA GLU A 170 -15.14 10.03 14.33
C GLU A 170 -14.82 11.39 13.66
N GLY A 171 -14.57 11.43 12.37
CA GLY A 171 -14.49 12.67 11.58
C GLY A 171 -13.28 13.56 11.85
N LYS A 172 -12.36 13.19 12.73
CA LYS A 172 -11.19 13.99 13.12
C LYS A 172 -10.13 14.17 12.02
N TYR A 173 -10.17 13.37 10.94
CA TYR A 173 -9.10 13.32 9.95
C TYR A 173 -9.56 13.49 8.50
N LEU A 174 -10.76 14.01 8.28
CA LEU A 174 -11.37 14.13 6.92
C LEU A 174 -10.70 15.18 6.01
N CYS A 175 -9.77 15.97 6.51
CA CYS A 175 -9.18 17.11 5.79
C CYS A 175 -7.85 16.83 5.07
N ILE A 176 -7.34 15.60 5.04
CA ILE A 176 -5.96 15.33 4.54
C ILE A 176 -5.94 14.44 3.30
N VAL A 177 -7.07 14.12 2.74
CA VAL A 177 -7.07 13.32 1.51
C VAL A 177 -7.02 14.28 0.33
N ILE A 178 -5.96 14.21 -0.44
CA ILE A 178 -5.78 14.87 -1.73
C ILE A 178 -5.12 16.25 -1.65
N ALA A 179 -3.81 16.26 -1.50
CA ALA A 179 -2.95 17.33 -2.01
C ALA A 179 -1.86 16.70 -2.88
#